data_02168d4054cad2e23704f861d8e7a6e0
#
_entry.id   02168d4054cad2e23704f861d8e7a6e0
#
_cell.length_a   1.000
_cell.length_b   1.000
_cell.length_c   1.000
_cell.angle_alpha   90.00
_cell.angle_beta   90.00
_cell.angle_gamma   90.00
#
_symmetry.space_group_name_H-M   'P 1'
#
loop_
_entity.id
_entity.type
_entity.pdbx_description
1 polymer ?
#
loop_
_entity_poly.entity_id
_entity_poly.type
_entity_poly.pdbx_seq_one_letter_code
_entity_poly.pdbx_strand_id
1 'polypeptide(L)'
;MVLFSIKKQTPRSPSYVFPSIIGLALFSLTALLLLYKVDDVVSRTGTVAGHNLEPTPWHVFPMKSFPEETRQSRAYRIIQCSYLTCRYSSSTHERRRFEAANGASSSPKCPDFFSAIRRDLEPWKKTGISERHVAEAQKLAAFRVVIVGGKLYVDWYYACVQSRAMFTIWGILQLLKRYPGLVPDVDLMFDCMDKPTILKAEHQNFPLPLFRYCTTKEHLDIPFPDWSFWGWSEIDILPWQEQFADIKVGSKKVSWRNKIPQAYWRGNPDVASPIRTELLNCNDSSKWGATIMRQDWGEAARRGFKESKLSKQCNHRYKIYAEGYAWSVSLKYILSCGCVTLIISPQYEDFFSRGLIPKHNYWLVDPQDLCPSIKQAVDWGNEHPDEAEAIGRRGQDFMESLNMDRIYDYMFHLLSEYSKLLQFKPTPPSSSLEVCVDSVLCFADEKQRGFLNRSSTFASQSLPCTLKPA
;
A
#
# COMPACT_ATOMS: atom_id res chain seq x y z
N MET A 1 -62.87 46.58 -68.04
CA MET A 1 -61.49 46.53 -68.40
C MET A 1 -60.68 46.88 -67.16
N VAL A 2 -60.40 45.86 -66.38
CA VAL A 2 -59.62 45.98 -65.12
C VAL A 2 -58.68 44.82 -65.05
N LEU A 3 -57.37 45.12 -65.08
CA LEU A 3 -56.27 44.16 -65.01
C LEU A 3 -56.00 43.75 -63.54
N PHE A 4 -56.11 42.47 -63.21
CA PHE A 4 -55.70 41.94 -61.96
C PHE A 4 -54.23 41.51 -62.02
N SER A 5 -53.37 42.12 -61.17
CA SER A 5 -51.99 41.76 -60.98
C SER A 5 -51.86 40.67 -59.90
N ILE A 6 -51.36 39.50 -60.28
CA ILE A 6 -51.09 38.36 -59.38
C ILE A 6 -49.70 38.49 -58.82
N LYS A 7 -49.60 38.75 -57.50
CA LYS A 7 -48.32 38.65 -56.75
C LYS A 7 -47.94 37.20 -56.52
N LYS A 8 -46.79 36.75 -57.05
CA LYS A 8 -46.18 35.47 -56.74
C LYS A 8 -45.66 35.46 -55.29
N GLN A 9 -46.18 34.58 -54.48
CA GLN A 9 -45.57 34.22 -53.19
C GLN A 9 -44.45 33.20 -53.42
N THR A 10 -43.26 33.52 -52.98
CA THR A 10 -42.13 32.60 -52.92
C THR A 10 -42.25 31.71 -51.66
N PRO A 11 -41.96 30.40 -51.74
CA PRO A 11 -42.00 29.54 -50.56
C PRO A 11 -40.78 29.79 -49.68
N ARG A 12 -40.98 29.98 -48.35
CA ARG A 12 -39.96 30.02 -47.35
C ARG A 12 -39.34 28.62 -47.18
N SER A 13 -38.05 28.54 -47.39
CA SER A 13 -37.21 27.33 -47.13
C SER A 13 -37.12 27.01 -45.66
N PRO A 14 -37.11 25.75 -45.24
CA PRO A 14 -36.86 25.34 -43.83
C PRO A 14 -35.36 25.14 -43.64
N SER A 15 -34.65 26.20 -43.22
CA SER A 15 -33.16 26.19 -43.15
C SER A 15 -32.60 26.38 -41.72
N TYR A 16 -33.30 25.98 -40.67
CA TYR A 16 -32.78 26.19 -39.31
C TYR A 16 -32.63 24.97 -38.41
N VAL A 17 -32.87 23.75 -38.93
CA VAL A 17 -32.73 22.53 -38.12
C VAL A 17 -31.37 21.84 -38.29
N PHE A 18 -30.72 22.01 -39.45
CA PHE A 18 -29.46 21.32 -39.77
C PHE A 18 -28.21 21.84 -38.99
N PRO A 19 -28.01 23.15 -38.72
CA PRO A 19 -26.84 23.63 -37.97
C PRO A 19 -26.82 23.20 -36.52
N SER A 20 -27.99 23.02 -35.88
CA SER A 20 -28.10 22.62 -34.48
C SER A 20 -27.75 21.15 -34.25
N ILE A 21 -28.09 20.28 -35.19
CA ILE A 21 -27.77 18.84 -35.08
C ILE A 21 -26.29 18.61 -35.35
N ILE A 22 -25.67 19.32 -36.29
CA ILE A 22 -24.24 19.25 -36.57
C ILE A 22 -23.45 19.84 -35.42
N GLY A 23 -23.92 20.94 -34.81
CA GLY A 23 -23.30 21.54 -33.61
C GLY A 23 -23.33 20.60 -32.40
N LEU A 24 -24.44 19.93 -32.14
CA LEU A 24 -24.58 18.92 -31.09
C LEU A 24 -23.70 17.69 -31.33
N ALA A 25 -23.64 17.22 -32.57
CA ALA A 25 -22.78 16.09 -32.94
C ALA A 25 -21.31 16.43 -32.80
N LEU A 26 -20.89 17.62 -33.22
CA LEU A 26 -19.51 18.12 -33.04
C LEU A 26 -19.17 18.35 -31.56
N PHE A 27 -20.09 18.88 -30.77
CA PHE A 27 -19.88 19.04 -29.32
C PHE A 27 -19.77 17.69 -28.61
N SER A 28 -20.60 16.71 -28.98
CA SER A 28 -20.51 15.36 -28.45
C SER A 28 -19.21 14.65 -28.87
N LEU A 29 -18.76 14.87 -30.13
CA LEU A 29 -17.51 14.31 -30.63
C LEU A 29 -16.27 14.96 -29.94
N THR A 30 -16.30 16.28 -29.74
CA THR A 30 -15.24 16.98 -29.01
C THR A 30 -15.21 16.62 -27.52
N ALA A 31 -16.34 16.44 -26.86
CA ALA A 31 -16.44 15.95 -25.50
C ALA A 31 -15.91 14.50 -25.38
N LEU A 32 -16.25 13.63 -26.32
CA LEU A 32 -15.71 12.27 -26.41
C LEU A 32 -14.19 12.24 -26.66
N LEU A 33 -13.68 13.13 -27.52
CA LEU A 33 -12.26 13.26 -27.80
C LEU A 33 -11.48 13.86 -26.62
N LEU A 34 -12.09 14.78 -25.87
CA LEU A 34 -11.52 15.31 -24.62
C LEU A 34 -11.49 14.25 -23.54
N LEU A 35 -12.53 13.46 -23.36
CA LEU A 35 -12.56 12.32 -22.46
C LEU A 35 -11.52 11.26 -22.85
N TYR A 36 -11.38 11.01 -24.14
CA TYR A 36 -10.36 10.10 -24.68
C TYR A 36 -8.93 10.62 -24.40
N LYS A 37 -8.68 11.93 -24.62
CA LYS A 37 -7.38 12.55 -24.32
C LYS A 37 -7.09 12.61 -22.82
N VAL A 38 -8.08 12.88 -21.98
CA VAL A 38 -7.91 12.86 -20.52
C VAL A 38 -7.52 11.46 -20.04
N ASP A 39 -8.15 10.43 -20.58
CA ASP A 39 -7.85 9.03 -20.24
C ASP A 39 -6.46 8.59 -20.76
N ASP A 40 -6.05 9.09 -21.94
CA ASP A 40 -4.71 8.85 -22.51
C ASP A 40 -3.63 9.67 -21.78
N VAL A 41 -3.95 10.86 -21.30
CA VAL A 41 -3.08 11.70 -20.46
C VAL A 41 -2.95 11.09 -19.07
N VAL A 42 -4.04 10.63 -18.44
CA VAL A 42 -4.00 9.95 -17.14
C VAL A 42 -3.27 8.60 -17.24
N SER A 43 -3.32 7.94 -18.39
CA SER A 43 -2.61 6.67 -18.60
C SER A 43 -1.15 6.83 -19.03
N ARG A 44 -0.77 7.98 -19.62
CA ARG A 44 0.59 8.26 -20.11
C ARG A 44 1.39 9.22 -19.23
N THR A 45 0.73 10.12 -18.51
CA THR A 45 1.40 11.11 -17.69
C THR A 45 0.93 10.97 -16.24
N GLY A 46 1.70 10.27 -15.42
CA GLY A 46 1.71 10.51 -13.99
C GLY A 46 2.36 11.87 -13.66
N THR A 47 2.25 12.87 -14.57
CA THR A 47 2.84 14.19 -14.39
C THR A 47 1.77 15.17 -13.95
N VAL A 48 1.75 15.42 -12.64
CA VAL A 48 1.19 16.64 -12.09
C VAL A 48 2.16 17.77 -12.43
N ALA A 49 1.65 18.84 -13.03
CA ALA A 49 2.43 20.03 -13.32
C ALA A 49 3.10 20.56 -12.05
N GLY A 50 4.43 20.59 -12.03
CA GLY A 50 5.21 21.27 -11.00
C GLY A 50 6.39 20.52 -10.41
N HIS A 51 6.55 19.23 -10.61
CA HIS A 51 7.74 18.51 -10.19
C HIS A 51 8.37 17.78 -11.38
N ASN A 52 9.68 18.00 -11.61
CA ASN A 52 10.51 17.14 -12.45
C ASN A 52 10.60 15.75 -11.77
N LEU A 53 9.52 14.98 -11.90
CA LEU A 53 9.54 13.57 -11.53
C LEU A 53 10.29 12.87 -12.65
N GLU A 54 11.47 12.34 -12.35
CA GLU A 54 12.10 11.33 -13.20
C GLU A 54 11.04 10.26 -13.52
N PRO A 55 10.99 9.75 -14.77
CA PRO A 55 10.03 8.72 -15.14
C PRO A 55 10.24 7.52 -14.21
N THR A 56 9.28 7.29 -13.33
CA THR A 56 9.34 6.15 -12.41
C THR A 56 9.29 4.86 -13.23
N PRO A 57 10.10 3.83 -12.89
CA PRO A 57 10.17 2.56 -13.64
C PRO A 57 8.86 1.76 -13.70
N TRP A 58 7.80 2.26 -13.10
CA TRP A 58 6.49 1.63 -12.98
C TRP A 58 5.62 1.67 -14.26
N HIS A 59 6.05 2.38 -15.29
CA HIS A 59 5.43 2.31 -16.62
C HIS A 59 5.55 0.94 -17.30
N VAL A 60 6.28 0.00 -16.69
CA VAL A 60 6.54 -1.34 -17.25
C VAL A 60 5.38 -2.32 -17.02
N PHE A 61 4.36 -1.96 -16.24
CA PHE A 61 3.14 -2.76 -16.18
C PHE A 61 2.12 -2.24 -17.18
N PRO A 62 2.01 -2.86 -18.37
CA PRO A 62 0.92 -2.52 -19.25
C PRO A 62 -0.39 -2.87 -18.52
N MET A 63 -1.24 -1.86 -18.30
CA MET A 63 -2.61 -2.05 -17.81
C MET A 63 -3.47 -2.97 -18.70
N LYS A 64 -2.88 -3.56 -19.72
CA LYS A 64 -3.49 -4.47 -20.71
C LYS A 64 -3.54 -5.95 -20.31
N SER A 65 -3.02 -6.34 -19.14
CA SER A 65 -2.94 -7.76 -18.76
C SER A 65 -4.05 -8.25 -17.82
N PHE A 66 -5.07 -7.44 -17.59
CA PHE A 66 -6.25 -7.87 -16.84
C PHE A 66 -7.40 -8.23 -17.77
N PRO A 67 -8.21 -9.27 -17.44
CA PRO A 67 -9.38 -9.61 -18.23
C PRO A 67 -10.26 -8.37 -18.39
N GLU A 68 -10.65 -8.12 -19.61
CA GLU A 68 -11.27 -6.90 -20.11
C GLU A 68 -12.54 -6.51 -19.35
N GLU A 69 -12.39 -5.69 -18.34
CA GLU A 69 -13.47 -4.77 -18.05
C GLU A 69 -13.41 -3.67 -19.11
N THR A 70 -14.43 -3.58 -19.96
CA THR A 70 -14.49 -2.54 -20.99
C THR A 70 -14.47 -1.16 -20.34
N ARG A 71 -13.86 -0.14 -21.00
CA ARG A 71 -13.88 1.26 -20.52
C ARG A 71 -15.30 1.73 -20.18
N GLN A 72 -16.28 1.26 -20.92
CA GLN A 72 -17.68 1.60 -20.75
C GLN A 72 -18.26 0.99 -19.47
N SER A 73 -17.95 -0.28 -19.16
CA SER A 73 -18.42 -0.92 -17.92
C SER A 73 -17.76 -0.31 -16.68
N ARG A 74 -16.48 0.12 -16.76
CA ARG A 74 -15.79 0.84 -15.69
C ARG A 74 -16.40 2.23 -15.43
N ALA A 75 -16.65 3.01 -16.50
CA ALA A 75 -17.30 4.31 -16.39
C ALA A 75 -18.72 4.20 -15.79
N TYR A 76 -19.50 3.23 -16.24
CA TYR A 76 -20.83 2.95 -15.72
C TYR A 76 -20.81 2.57 -14.23
N ARG A 77 -19.88 1.70 -13.83
CA ARG A 77 -19.69 1.31 -12.44
C ARG A 77 -19.29 2.50 -11.55
N ILE A 78 -18.37 3.36 -12.02
CA ILE A 78 -17.98 4.58 -11.28
C ILE A 78 -19.20 5.46 -11.05
N ILE A 79 -20.01 5.69 -12.06
CA ILE A 79 -21.24 6.49 -11.94
C ILE A 79 -22.21 5.84 -10.95
N GLN A 80 -22.45 4.53 -11.08
CA GLN A 80 -23.33 3.79 -10.17
C GLN A 80 -22.88 3.87 -8.71
N CYS A 81 -21.57 3.72 -8.47
CA CYS A 81 -21.00 3.70 -7.12
C CYS A 81 -21.00 5.07 -6.45
N SER A 82 -20.94 6.17 -7.23
CA SER A 82 -20.99 7.53 -6.68
C SER A 82 -22.32 7.88 -6.00
N TYR A 83 -23.39 7.15 -6.28
CA TYR A 83 -24.71 7.34 -5.65
C TYR A 83 -24.96 6.44 -4.44
N LEU A 84 -24.00 5.59 -4.09
CA LEU A 84 -24.16 4.72 -2.92
C LEU A 84 -24.07 5.53 -1.64
N THR A 85 -25.13 5.46 -0.85
CA THR A 85 -25.17 6.04 0.49
C THR A 85 -24.67 5.01 1.50
N CYS A 86 -23.67 5.37 2.27
CA CYS A 86 -23.15 4.53 3.34
C CYS A 86 -24.18 4.40 4.47
N ARG A 87 -24.50 3.16 4.85
CA ARG A 87 -25.40 2.88 5.98
C ARG A 87 -24.54 2.62 7.22
N TYR A 88 -24.79 3.38 8.28
CA TYR A 88 -24.06 3.24 9.54
C TYR A 88 -24.98 2.97 10.71
N SER A 89 -24.49 2.17 11.63
CA SER A 89 -24.99 2.12 12.99
C SER A 89 -24.39 3.29 13.80
N SER A 90 -25.07 3.75 14.86
CA SER A 90 -24.57 4.84 15.71
C SER A 90 -23.26 4.44 16.42
N SER A 91 -22.16 5.12 16.14
CA SER A 91 -20.84 4.83 16.69
C SER A 91 -20.78 4.85 18.24
N THR A 92 -21.56 5.73 18.87
CA THR A 92 -21.65 5.81 20.35
C THR A 92 -22.32 4.59 20.96
N HIS A 93 -23.31 4.01 20.29
CA HIS A 93 -23.97 2.79 20.75
C HIS A 93 -23.09 1.56 20.58
N GLU A 94 -22.34 1.51 19.47
CA GLU A 94 -21.37 0.45 19.18
C GLU A 94 -20.21 0.46 20.17
N ARG A 95 -19.68 1.65 20.49
CA ARG A 95 -18.63 1.83 21.49
C ARG A 95 -19.05 1.28 22.86
N ARG A 96 -20.20 1.68 23.37
CA ARG A 96 -20.72 1.19 24.67
C ARG A 96 -20.91 -0.32 24.67
N ARG A 97 -21.42 -0.87 23.58
CA ARG A 97 -21.62 -2.33 23.42
C ARG A 97 -20.30 -3.07 23.39
N PHE A 98 -19.30 -2.53 22.69
CA PHE A 98 -17.97 -3.10 22.61
C PHE A 98 -17.24 -3.05 23.97
N GLU A 99 -17.27 -1.91 24.66
CA GLU A 99 -16.67 -1.74 26.00
C GLU A 99 -17.35 -2.64 27.04
N ALA A 100 -18.68 -2.76 27.00
CA ALA A 100 -19.41 -3.64 27.90
C ALA A 100 -19.08 -5.14 27.66
N ALA A 101 -18.86 -5.53 26.40
CA ALA A 101 -18.49 -6.91 26.07
C ALA A 101 -17.06 -7.27 26.49
N ASN A 102 -16.15 -6.29 26.55
CA ASN A 102 -14.70 -6.51 26.74
C ASN A 102 -14.14 -5.96 28.07
N GLY A 103 -14.97 -5.34 28.92
CA GLY A 103 -14.54 -4.64 30.12
C GLY A 103 -13.87 -5.45 31.24
N ALA A 104 -13.78 -6.77 31.10
CA ALA A 104 -13.18 -7.67 32.09
C ALA A 104 -11.87 -8.35 31.62
N SER A 105 -11.45 -8.15 30.36
CA SER A 105 -10.28 -8.83 29.80
C SER A 105 -9.04 -7.93 29.86
N SER A 106 -7.96 -8.39 30.49
CA SER A 106 -6.65 -7.72 30.43
C SER A 106 -6.09 -7.82 29.01
N SER A 107 -5.90 -6.67 28.36
CA SER A 107 -5.29 -6.61 27.03
C SER A 107 -3.81 -7.06 27.09
N PRO A 108 -3.34 -7.87 26.13
CA PRO A 108 -1.93 -8.25 26.06
C PRO A 108 -1.06 -7.01 25.83
N LYS A 109 0.23 -7.09 26.21
CA LYS A 109 1.19 -6.03 25.88
C LYS A 109 1.46 -5.96 24.38
N CYS A 110 1.59 -4.75 23.86
CA CYS A 110 2.01 -4.54 22.48
C CYS A 110 3.47 -4.96 22.27
N PRO A 111 3.86 -5.38 21.06
CA PRO A 111 5.26 -5.60 20.69
C PRO A 111 6.12 -4.37 20.96
N ASP A 112 7.38 -4.59 21.35
CA ASP A 112 8.30 -3.50 21.75
C ASP A 112 8.55 -2.48 20.63
N PHE A 113 8.55 -2.92 19.39
CA PHE A 113 8.74 -2.04 18.23
C PHE A 113 7.61 -1.03 18.02
N PHE A 114 6.44 -1.20 18.66
CA PHE A 114 5.39 -0.18 18.65
C PHE A 114 5.82 1.13 19.31
N SER A 115 6.87 1.10 20.14
CA SER A 115 7.50 2.31 20.69
C SER A 115 8.01 3.27 19.60
N ALA A 116 8.28 2.77 18.39
CA ALA A 116 8.66 3.57 17.24
C ALA A 116 7.58 4.60 16.84
N ILE A 117 6.31 4.35 17.14
CA ILE A 117 5.21 5.31 16.92
C ILE A 117 5.54 6.65 17.56
N ARG A 118 6.05 6.64 18.79
CA ARG A 118 6.39 7.89 19.52
C ARG A 118 7.59 8.59 18.91
N ARG A 119 8.58 7.84 18.43
CA ARG A 119 9.74 8.39 17.71
C ARG A 119 9.30 9.08 16.42
N ASP A 120 8.39 8.46 15.68
CA ASP A 120 7.89 8.99 14.41
C ASP A 120 7.04 10.25 14.62
N LEU A 121 6.37 10.37 15.75
CA LEU A 121 5.52 11.51 16.10
C LEU A 121 6.25 12.57 16.96
N GLU A 122 7.52 12.33 17.33
CA GLU A 122 8.30 13.27 18.14
C GLU A 122 8.40 14.70 17.57
N PRO A 123 8.49 14.91 16.21
CA PRO A 123 8.56 16.26 15.65
C PRO A 123 7.40 17.17 16.04
N TRP A 124 6.24 16.62 16.32
CA TRP A 124 5.02 17.39 16.66
C TRP A 124 4.71 17.39 18.16
N LYS A 125 5.47 16.68 18.99
CA LYS A 125 5.18 16.51 20.42
C LYS A 125 5.13 17.84 21.19
N LYS A 126 5.98 18.80 20.82
CA LYS A 126 6.03 20.11 21.50
C LYS A 126 5.09 21.13 20.89
N THR A 127 4.94 21.13 19.56
CA THR A 127 4.21 22.15 18.80
C THR A 127 2.78 21.77 18.50
N GLY A 128 2.46 20.48 18.55
CA GLY A 128 1.21 19.95 18.03
C GLY A 128 1.11 20.02 16.50
N ILE A 129 0.01 19.55 15.97
CA ILE A 129 -0.33 19.56 14.54
C ILE A 129 -1.53 20.49 14.33
N SER A 130 -1.32 21.64 13.70
CA SER A 130 -2.38 22.58 13.33
C SER A 130 -3.00 22.25 11.97
N GLU A 131 -4.16 22.84 11.67
CA GLU A 131 -4.76 22.74 10.32
C GLU A 131 -3.80 23.18 9.21
N ARG A 132 -2.95 24.18 9.49
CA ARG A 132 -1.93 24.64 8.53
C ARG A 132 -0.92 23.54 8.21
N HIS A 133 -0.47 22.74 9.19
CA HIS A 133 0.44 21.61 8.94
C HIS A 133 -0.21 20.60 7.97
N VAL A 134 -1.48 20.26 8.18
CA VAL A 134 -2.22 19.33 7.32
C VAL A 134 -2.42 19.94 5.92
N ALA A 135 -2.83 21.22 5.84
CA ALA A 135 -3.02 21.92 4.57
C ALA A 135 -1.73 22.01 3.73
N GLU A 136 -0.57 22.29 4.35
CA GLU A 136 0.71 22.31 3.62
C GLU A 136 1.15 20.92 3.17
N ALA A 137 0.88 19.86 3.96
CA ALA A 137 1.18 18.49 3.58
C ALA A 137 0.33 17.99 2.39
N GLN A 138 -0.82 18.62 2.12
CA GLN A 138 -1.67 18.31 0.96
C GLN A 138 -0.91 18.36 -0.37
N LYS A 139 0.05 19.25 -0.52
CA LYS A 139 0.86 19.43 -1.75
C LYS A 139 1.64 18.16 -2.12
N LEU A 140 1.89 17.29 -1.14
CA LEU A 140 2.69 16.07 -1.27
C LEU A 140 1.84 14.80 -1.10
N ALA A 141 0.55 14.95 -0.81
CA ALA A 141 -0.36 13.85 -0.53
C ALA A 141 -1.10 13.37 -1.78
N ALA A 142 -1.32 12.08 -1.90
CA ALA A 142 -2.19 11.49 -2.90
C ALA A 142 -3.67 11.63 -2.50
N PHE A 143 -3.95 11.55 -1.21
CA PHE A 143 -5.29 11.69 -0.66
C PHE A 143 -5.26 12.10 0.81
N ARG A 144 -6.34 12.72 1.24
CA ARG A 144 -6.61 13.03 2.65
C ARG A 144 -7.61 12.03 3.21
N VAL A 145 -7.38 11.61 4.43
CA VAL A 145 -8.26 10.74 5.20
C VAL A 145 -8.76 11.51 6.41
N VAL A 146 -10.08 11.61 6.57
CA VAL A 146 -10.69 12.18 7.75
C VAL A 146 -11.62 11.15 8.39
N ILE A 147 -11.38 10.85 9.67
CA ILE A 147 -12.27 10.01 10.48
C ILE A 147 -12.98 10.90 11.46
N VAL A 148 -14.31 10.89 11.45
CA VAL A 148 -15.16 11.64 12.39
C VAL A 148 -16.33 10.77 12.82
N GLY A 149 -16.47 10.56 14.12
CA GLY A 149 -17.56 9.76 14.69
C GLY A 149 -17.61 8.33 14.16
N GLY A 150 -16.46 7.74 13.83
CA GLY A 150 -16.34 6.39 13.26
C GLY A 150 -16.67 6.29 11.77
N LYS A 151 -16.91 7.41 11.10
CA LYS A 151 -17.11 7.49 9.65
C LYS A 151 -15.82 7.89 8.96
N LEU A 152 -15.58 7.33 7.78
CA LEU A 152 -14.39 7.60 6.96
C LEU A 152 -14.76 8.51 5.79
N TYR A 153 -13.99 9.56 5.62
CA TYR A 153 -14.08 10.49 4.49
C TYR A 153 -12.73 10.52 3.76
N VAL A 154 -12.75 10.53 2.44
CA VAL A 154 -11.54 10.58 1.60
C VAL A 154 -11.66 11.71 0.59
N ASP A 155 -10.62 12.52 0.51
CA ASP A 155 -10.46 13.58 -0.49
C ASP A 155 -9.24 13.26 -1.36
N TRP A 156 -9.43 13.20 -2.69
CA TRP A 156 -8.44 12.71 -3.64
C TRP A 156 -7.72 13.84 -4.37
N TYR A 157 -6.41 13.75 -4.46
CA TYR A 157 -5.58 14.75 -5.14
C TYR A 157 -4.90 14.20 -6.39
N TYR A 158 -4.40 12.96 -6.35
CA TYR A 158 -3.88 12.26 -7.53
C TYR A 158 -4.01 10.73 -7.39
N ALA A 159 -3.90 10.06 -8.53
CA ALA A 159 -4.06 8.60 -8.58
C ALA A 159 -2.82 7.86 -8.06
N CYS A 160 -3.03 6.91 -7.18
CA CYS A 160 -2.01 5.98 -6.74
C CYS A 160 -1.70 4.93 -7.81
N VAL A 161 -0.49 4.40 -7.76
CA VAL A 161 -0.09 3.26 -8.60
C VAL A 161 -0.91 2.03 -8.21
N GLN A 162 -1.52 1.38 -9.19
CA GLN A 162 -2.32 0.16 -9.00
C GLN A 162 -3.46 0.36 -7.97
N SER A 163 -3.77 -0.69 -7.21
CA SER A 163 -4.83 -0.66 -6.19
C SER A 163 -4.35 -0.22 -4.79
N ARG A 164 -3.15 0.34 -4.65
CA ARG A 164 -2.54 0.68 -3.34
C ARG A 164 -3.44 1.51 -2.44
N ALA A 165 -4.01 2.59 -2.98
CA ALA A 165 -4.91 3.44 -2.20
C ALA A 165 -6.19 2.70 -1.80
N MET A 166 -6.79 1.93 -2.71
CA MET A 166 -8.00 1.16 -2.42
C MET A 166 -7.79 0.19 -1.25
N PHE A 167 -6.69 -0.56 -1.26
CA PHE A 167 -6.38 -1.52 -0.20
C PHE A 167 -5.95 -0.83 1.10
N THR A 168 -5.29 0.33 1.04
CA THR A 168 -4.98 1.15 2.24
C THR A 168 -6.25 1.68 2.88
N ILE A 169 -7.17 2.24 2.09
CA ILE A 169 -8.47 2.73 2.56
C ILE A 169 -9.31 1.57 3.11
N TRP A 170 -9.28 0.42 2.42
CA TRP A 170 -9.90 -0.80 2.93
C TRP A 170 -9.37 -1.18 4.31
N GLY A 171 -8.05 -1.14 4.50
CA GLY A 171 -7.41 -1.41 5.79
C GLY A 171 -7.90 -0.48 6.89
N ILE A 172 -8.09 0.81 6.60
CA ILE A 172 -8.64 1.77 7.55
C ILE A 172 -10.11 1.45 7.86
N LEU A 173 -10.92 1.10 6.86
CA LEU A 173 -12.30 0.66 7.08
C LEU A 173 -12.36 -0.61 7.94
N GLN A 174 -11.45 -1.55 7.70
CA GLN A 174 -11.37 -2.76 8.53
C GLN A 174 -10.94 -2.45 9.96
N LEU A 175 -10.07 -1.46 10.19
CA LEU A 175 -9.73 -0.97 11.53
C LEU A 175 -10.96 -0.41 12.25
N LEU A 176 -11.76 0.44 11.59
CA LEU A 176 -13.00 0.97 12.14
C LEU A 176 -14.01 -0.12 12.48
N LYS A 177 -14.11 -1.15 11.65
CA LYS A 177 -14.95 -2.33 11.88
C LYS A 177 -14.42 -3.22 13.01
N ARG A 178 -13.09 -3.31 13.15
CA ARG A 178 -12.42 -4.11 14.18
C ARG A 178 -12.60 -3.54 15.58
N TYR A 179 -12.49 -2.22 15.70
CA TYR A 179 -12.57 -1.47 16.97
C TYR A 179 -13.67 -0.39 16.88
N PRO A 180 -14.95 -0.79 16.83
CA PRO A 180 -16.06 0.12 16.59
C PRO A 180 -16.17 1.15 17.72
N GLY A 181 -16.14 2.44 17.33
CA GLY A 181 -16.24 3.58 18.23
C GLY A 181 -15.01 3.85 19.09
N LEU A 182 -13.92 3.07 18.97
CA LEU A 182 -12.67 3.31 19.71
C LEU A 182 -11.65 4.14 18.92
N VAL A 183 -11.65 4.02 17.58
CA VAL A 183 -10.73 4.80 16.73
C VAL A 183 -11.07 6.28 16.87
N PRO A 184 -10.11 7.13 17.23
CA PRO A 184 -10.35 8.56 17.43
C PRO A 184 -10.64 9.30 16.13
N ASP A 185 -11.23 10.48 16.26
CA ASP A 185 -11.32 11.42 15.16
C ASP A 185 -9.93 11.88 14.76
N VAL A 186 -9.60 11.80 13.47
CA VAL A 186 -8.31 12.18 12.91
C VAL A 186 -8.47 12.82 11.54
N ASP A 187 -7.48 13.61 11.18
CA ASP A 187 -7.33 14.24 9.89
C ASP A 187 -5.88 14.12 9.45
N LEU A 188 -5.63 13.34 8.40
CA LEU A 188 -4.28 13.00 7.97
C LEU A 188 -4.13 13.03 6.45
N MET A 189 -2.93 13.40 6.00
CA MET A 189 -2.50 13.32 4.62
C MET A 189 -1.74 12.03 4.38
N PHE A 190 -2.04 11.37 3.26
CA PHE A 190 -1.44 10.11 2.88
C PHE A 190 -0.87 10.15 1.47
N ASP A 191 0.35 9.66 1.30
CA ASP A 191 0.93 9.45 -0.01
C ASP A 191 1.31 7.98 -0.23
N CYS A 192 0.93 7.48 -1.40
CA CYS A 192 1.05 6.08 -1.81
C CYS A 192 2.31 5.75 -2.63
N MET A 193 3.18 6.74 -2.82
CA MET A 193 4.44 6.55 -3.55
C MET A 193 5.49 5.86 -2.67
N ASP A 194 6.53 5.31 -3.31
CA ASP A 194 7.51 4.47 -2.62
C ASP A 194 8.49 5.27 -1.75
N LYS A 195 9.06 6.37 -2.28
CA LYS A 195 10.10 7.13 -1.57
C LYS A 195 9.51 8.11 -0.56
N PRO A 196 10.04 8.19 0.66
CA PRO A 196 9.71 9.26 1.58
C PRO A 196 10.14 10.63 1.01
N THR A 197 9.46 11.71 1.43
CA THR A 197 9.64 13.05 0.86
C THR A 197 9.81 14.17 1.88
N ILE A 198 9.49 13.95 3.14
CA ILE A 198 9.60 15.01 4.15
C ILE A 198 11.01 15.00 4.73
N LEU A 199 11.94 15.69 4.07
CA LEU A 199 13.32 15.79 4.54
C LEU A 199 13.41 16.57 5.86
N LYS A 200 14.10 16.01 6.85
CA LYS A 200 14.35 16.67 8.15
C LYS A 200 15.02 18.02 7.98
N ALA A 201 16.02 18.10 7.12
CA ALA A 201 16.79 19.33 6.88
C ALA A 201 15.91 20.49 6.37
N GLU A 202 14.87 20.19 5.58
CA GLU A 202 13.98 21.19 4.98
C GLU A 202 12.80 21.54 5.89
N HIS A 203 12.37 20.61 6.75
CA HIS A 203 11.15 20.71 7.54
C HIS A 203 11.38 20.80 9.06
N GLN A 204 12.60 21.13 9.51
CA GLN A 204 12.91 21.21 10.94
C GLN A 204 12.01 22.18 11.73
N ASN A 205 11.74 23.35 11.13
CA ASN A 205 10.95 24.41 11.76
C ASN A 205 9.43 24.27 11.55
N PHE A 206 9.03 23.50 10.55
CA PHE A 206 7.63 23.27 10.21
C PHE A 206 7.46 21.84 9.64
N PRO A 207 7.47 20.83 10.52
CA PRO A 207 7.37 19.44 10.13
C PRO A 207 5.98 19.14 9.55
N LEU A 208 5.94 18.58 8.32
CA LEU A 208 4.69 18.21 7.65
C LEU A 208 4.28 16.79 8.02
N PRO A 209 3.06 16.56 8.53
CA PRO A 209 2.57 15.23 8.88
C PRO A 209 2.07 14.50 7.63
N LEU A 210 2.92 13.68 7.03
CA LEU A 210 2.58 12.87 5.86
C LEU A 210 2.75 11.38 6.16
N PHE A 211 1.67 10.62 6.02
CA PHE A 211 1.70 9.17 6.16
C PHE A 211 2.18 8.53 4.87
N ARG A 212 3.05 7.54 5.00
CA ARG A 212 3.62 6.73 3.92
C ARG A 212 3.86 5.30 4.36
N TYR A 213 4.34 4.43 3.46
CA TYR A 213 4.64 3.04 3.80
C TYR A 213 6.03 2.83 4.39
N CYS A 214 6.95 3.78 4.19
CA CYS A 214 8.29 3.73 4.75
C CYS A 214 8.84 5.13 5.03
N THR A 215 9.94 5.18 5.78
CA THR A 215 10.73 6.39 6.05
C THR A 215 12.21 6.05 6.02
N THR A 216 13.08 7.04 6.25
CA THR A 216 14.53 6.86 6.48
C THR A 216 14.96 7.68 7.68
N LYS A 217 16.23 7.57 8.08
CA LYS A 217 16.81 8.39 9.14
C LYS A 217 16.77 9.89 8.84
N GLU A 218 16.73 10.25 7.54
CA GLU A 218 16.73 11.63 7.05
C GLU A 218 15.34 12.21 6.81
N HIS A 219 14.28 11.40 6.97
CA HIS A 219 12.90 11.82 6.67
C HIS A 219 12.01 11.82 7.92
N LEU A 220 10.89 12.56 7.81
CA LEU A 220 9.86 12.68 8.84
C LEU A 220 8.55 11.98 8.46
N ASP A 221 8.51 11.35 7.30
CA ASP A 221 7.34 10.58 6.84
C ASP A 221 6.96 9.54 7.88
N ILE A 222 5.66 9.40 8.15
CA ILE A 222 5.10 8.55 9.21
C ILE A 222 4.77 7.17 8.61
N PRO A 223 5.49 6.10 8.96
CA PRO A 223 5.24 4.78 8.39
C PRO A 223 3.90 4.19 8.80
N PHE A 224 3.16 3.74 7.79
CA PHE A 224 1.87 3.07 7.92
C PHE A 224 1.95 1.67 7.28
N PRO A 225 1.20 0.67 7.75
CA PRO A 225 1.17 -0.64 7.12
C PRO A 225 0.84 -0.56 5.63
N ASP A 226 1.65 -1.23 4.80
CA ASP A 226 1.47 -1.19 3.36
C ASP A 226 0.19 -1.93 2.90
N TRP A 227 -0.31 -1.58 1.73
CA TRP A 227 -1.54 -2.13 1.16
C TRP A 227 -1.56 -3.64 1.06
N SER A 228 -0.40 -4.28 0.87
CA SER A 228 -0.31 -5.71 0.60
C SER A 228 -0.65 -6.60 1.80
N PHE A 229 -0.82 -6.03 3.00
CA PHE A 229 -1.40 -6.76 4.13
C PHE A 229 -2.86 -7.17 3.86
N TRP A 230 -3.59 -6.39 3.07
CA TRP A 230 -4.94 -6.72 2.63
C TRP A 230 -4.97 -7.41 1.27
N GLY A 231 -3.81 -7.51 0.60
CA GLY A 231 -3.59 -8.19 -0.65
C GLY A 231 -3.05 -7.29 -1.75
N TRP A 232 -2.49 -7.91 -2.78
CA TRP A 232 -1.99 -7.23 -3.96
C TRP A 232 -2.47 -7.98 -5.20
N SER A 233 -3.66 -7.59 -5.68
CA SER A 233 -4.38 -8.30 -6.74
C SER A 233 -3.63 -8.34 -8.06
N GLU A 234 -2.86 -7.29 -8.41
CA GLU A 234 -2.14 -7.15 -9.66
C GLU A 234 -1.06 -8.22 -9.87
N ILE A 235 -0.44 -8.67 -8.79
CA ILE A 235 0.62 -9.70 -8.85
C ILE A 235 0.27 -10.98 -8.08
N ASP A 236 -1.03 -11.17 -7.78
CA ASP A 236 -1.59 -12.36 -7.15
C ASP A 236 -1.00 -12.70 -5.76
N ILE A 237 -0.63 -11.67 -5.01
CA ILE A 237 -0.23 -11.81 -3.60
C ILE A 237 -1.46 -11.75 -2.71
N LEU A 238 -1.73 -12.84 -2.00
CA LEU A 238 -2.91 -13.03 -1.16
C LEU A 238 -2.91 -12.08 0.05
N PRO A 239 -4.07 -11.83 0.70
CA PRO A 239 -4.12 -11.18 2.00
C PRO A 239 -3.18 -11.85 3.00
N TRP A 240 -2.56 -11.05 3.87
CA TRP A 240 -1.40 -11.44 4.68
C TRP A 240 -1.59 -12.77 5.43
N GLN A 241 -2.71 -12.95 6.09
CA GLN A 241 -2.94 -14.17 6.89
C GLN A 241 -2.91 -15.44 6.04
N GLU A 242 -3.52 -15.40 4.84
CA GLU A 242 -3.51 -16.52 3.91
C GLU A 242 -2.14 -16.68 3.25
N GLN A 243 -1.50 -15.56 2.89
CA GLN A 243 -0.18 -15.59 2.26
C GLN A 243 0.88 -16.14 3.21
N PHE A 244 0.84 -15.73 4.49
CA PHE A 244 1.72 -16.28 5.52
C PHE A 244 1.50 -17.79 5.70
N ALA A 245 0.23 -18.22 5.80
CA ALA A 245 -0.12 -19.64 5.93
C ALA A 245 0.40 -20.48 4.74
N ASP A 246 0.22 -20.00 3.50
CA ASP A 246 0.74 -20.66 2.30
C ASP A 246 2.27 -20.77 2.32
N ILE A 247 2.98 -19.68 2.67
CA ILE A 247 4.42 -19.69 2.79
C ILE A 247 4.89 -20.64 3.89
N LYS A 248 4.22 -20.64 5.05
CA LYS A 248 4.55 -21.52 6.18
C LYS A 248 4.38 -23.01 5.80
N VAL A 249 3.32 -23.35 5.05
CA VAL A 249 3.18 -24.70 4.48
C VAL A 249 4.30 -25.01 3.50
N GLY A 250 4.61 -24.08 2.60
CA GLY A 250 5.73 -24.24 1.65
C GLY A 250 7.07 -24.43 2.33
N SER A 251 7.34 -23.71 3.42
CA SER A 251 8.60 -23.76 4.16
C SER A 251 8.87 -25.10 4.83
N LYS A 252 7.79 -25.87 5.16
CA LYS A 252 7.86 -27.18 5.80
C LYS A 252 8.03 -28.36 4.82
N LYS A 253 7.91 -28.12 3.50
CA LYS A 253 8.05 -29.19 2.49
C LYS A 253 9.43 -29.80 2.45
N VAL A 254 10.44 -29.02 2.81
CA VAL A 254 11.83 -29.46 2.88
C VAL A 254 12.35 -29.09 4.26
N SER A 255 12.87 -30.08 5.01
CA SER A 255 13.50 -29.83 6.30
C SER A 255 14.72 -28.94 6.13
N TRP A 256 15.07 -28.12 7.13
CA TRP A 256 16.20 -27.18 7.05
C TRP A 256 17.46 -27.81 6.52
N ARG A 257 17.85 -28.97 7.05
CA ARG A 257 19.09 -29.67 6.68
C ARG A 257 19.12 -30.14 5.22
N ASN A 258 17.95 -30.38 4.63
CA ASN A 258 17.78 -30.80 3.24
C ASN A 258 17.57 -29.63 2.27
N LYS A 259 17.40 -28.40 2.78
CA LYS A 259 17.34 -27.22 1.92
C LYS A 259 18.66 -26.99 1.21
N ILE A 260 18.61 -26.38 0.02
CA ILE A 260 19.77 -26.01 -0.77
C ILE A 260 20.65 -25.07 0.06
N PRO A 261 21.93 -25.41 0.33
CA PRO A 261 22.81 -24.65 1.23
C PRO A 261 23.41 -23.40 0.55
N GLN A 262 22.58 -22.64 -0.14
CA GLN A 262 22.93 -21.45 -0.92
C GLN A 262 21.95 -20.32 -0.63
N ALA A 263 22.37 -19.09 -0.91
CA ALA A 263 21.53 -17.92 -0.89
C ALA A 263 20.68 -17.84 -2.17
N TYR A 264 19.45 -17.34 -2.01
CA TYR A 264 18.52 -17.20 -3.12
C TYR A 264 17.86 -15.84 -3.11
N TRP A 265 17.84 -15.20 -4.27
CA TRP A 265 17.04 -14.02 -4.52
C TRP A 265 16.24 -14.18 -5.80
N ARG A 266 14.99 -13.69 -5.78
CA ARG A 266 14.16 -13.53 -6.98
C ARG A 266 13.43 -12.23 -6.90
N GLY A 267 13.67 -11.36 -7.86
CA GLY A 267 13.04 -10.04 -7.89
C GLY A 267 13.26 -9.33 -9.23
N ASN A 268 12.62 -8.17 -9.38
CA ASN A 268 12.85 -7.30 -10.53
C ASN A 268 14.04 -6.40 -10.24
N PRO A 269 15.16 -6.48 -11.01
CA PRO A 269 16.29 -5.57 -10.87
C PRO A 269 16.07 -4.23 -11.59
N ASP A 270 15.08 -4.14 -12.49
CA ASP A 270 14.83 -2.98 -13.34
C ASP A 270 13.92 -1.94 -12.67
N VAL A 271 14.18 -1.65 -11.38
CA VAL A 271 13.36 -0.72 -10.56
C VAL A 271 14.18 0.46 -10.04
N ALA A 272 15.18 0.91 -10.80
CA ALA A 272 16.11 1.97 -10.40
C ALA A 272 16.71 1.74 -9.00
N SER A 273 17.10 0.48 -8.73
CA SER A 273 17.78 0.05 -7.50
C SER A 273 19.21 -0.37 -7.83
N PRO A 274 20.22 0.46 -7.50
CA PRO A 274 21.63 0.09 -7.75
C PRO A 274 22.00 -1.22 -7.09
N ILE A 275 21.52 -1.46 -5.88
CA ILE A 275 21.84 -2.69 -5.12
C ILE A 275 21.29 -3.95 -5.78
N ARG A 276 20.12 -3.89 -6.43
CA ARG A 276 19.58 -5.05 -7.18
C ARG A 276 20.36 -5.31 -8.47
N THR A 277 20.81 -4.24 -9.12
CA THR A 277 21.64 -4.34 -10.32
C THR A 277 22.98 -4.96 -9.97
N GLU A 278 23.60 -4.53 -8.89
CA GLU A 278 24.87 -5.07 -8.40
C GLU A 278 24.73 -6.54 -7.96
N LEU A 279 23.62 -6.88 -7.30
CA LEU A 279 23.34 -8.25 -6.84
C LEU A 279 23.34 -9.26 -8.00
N LEU A 280 23.04 -8.86 -9.24
CA LEU A 280 23.15 -9.75 -10.41
C LEU A 280 24.57 -10.28 -10.61
N ASN A 281 25.60 -9.53 -10.22
CA ASN A 281 27.00 -9.97 -10.31
C ASN A 281 27.35 -11.09 -9.31
N CYS A 282 26.50 -11.30 -8.30
CA CYS A 282 26.67 -12.37 -7.32
C CYS A 282 26.04 -13.70 -7.76
N ASN A 283 25.51 -13.79 -8.98
CA ASN A 283 24.86 -14.99 -9.49
C ASN A 283 25.88 -16.06 -9.90
N ASP A 284 26.54 -16.63 -8.92
CA ASP A 284 27.46 -17.74 -9.08
C ASP A 284 27.41 -18.64 -7.82
N SER A 285 26.78 -19.81 -7.98
CA SER A 285 26.58 -20.75 -6.88
C SER A 285 27.88 -21.41 -6.39
N SER A 286 28.90 -21.51 -7.23
CA SER A 286 30.20 -22.07 -6.87
C SER A 286 31.10 -21.03 -6.20
N LYS A 287 31.16 -19.83 -6.73
CA LYS A 287 32.02 -18.76 -6.24
C LYS A 287 31.38 -18.02 -5.03
N TRP A 288 30.10 -17.67 -5.10
CA TRP A 288 29.45 -16.83 -4.11
C TRP A 288 28.41 -17.56 -3.25
N GLY A 289 28.15 -18.85 -3.55
CA GLY A 289 27.10 -19.59 -2.85
C GLY A 289 25.71 -19.00 -3.05
N ALA A 290 25.45 -18.35 -4.17
CA ALA A 290 24.22 -17.62 -4.41
C ALA A 290 23.61 -17.91 -5.80
N THR A 291 22.29 -17.99 -5.84
CA THR A 291 21.47 -18.08 -7.05
C THR A 291 20.56 -16.85 -7.11
N ILE A 292 20.77 -16.01 -8.11
CA ILE A 292 20.06 -14.74 -8.28
C ILE A 292 19.19 -14.83 -9.53
N MET A 293 17.88 -14.73 -9.34
CA MET A 293 16.90 -14.87 -10.42
C MET A 293 16.16 -13.56 -10.70
N ARG A 294 16.19 -13.16 -11.96
CA ARG A 294 15.39 -12.04 -12.45
C ARG A 294 13.90 -12.43 -12.48
N GLN A 295 13.02 -11.57 -11.98
CA GLN A 295 11.58 -11.69 -12.06
C GLN A 295 11.04 -10.73 -13.12
N ASP A 296 10.50 -11.26 -14.18
CA ASP A 296 9.66 -10.52 -15.13
C ASP A 296 8.20 -10.67 -14.71
N TRP A 297 7.60 -9.56 -14.29
CA TRP A 297 6.20 -9.55 -13.84
C TRP A 297 5.21 -9.65 -15.01
N GLY A 298 5.56 -9.14 -16.20
CA GLY A 298 4.73 -9.26 -17.39
C GLY A 298 4.62 -10.71 -17.85
N GLU A 299 5.74 -11.44 -17.88
CA GLU A 299 5.75 -12.86 -18.17
C GLU A 299 5.04 -13.67 -17.08
N ALA A 300 5.26 -13.33 -15.81
CA ALA A 300 4.59 -13.99 -14.70
C ALA A 300 3.06 -13.83 -14.80
N ALA A 301 2.56 -12.65 -15.16
CA ALA A 301 1.14 -12.40 -15.35
C ALA A 301 0.55 -13.24 -16.50
N ARG A 302 1.25 -13.32 -17.65
CA ARG A 302 0.84 -14.18 -18.78
C ARG A 302 0.73 -15.66 -18.40
N ARG A 303 1.57 -16.12 -17.46
CA ARG A 303 1.57 -17.49 -16.92
C ARG A 303 0.71 -17.68 -15.67
N GLY A 304 -0.11 -16.69 -15.29
CA GLY A 304 -0.97 -16.74 -14.12
C GLY A 304 -0.18 -16.86 -12.79
N PHE A 305 1.02 -16.29 -12.71
CA PHE A 305 1.89 -16.24 -11.53
C PHE A 305 2.30 -17.61 -10.95
N LYS A 306 2.08 -18.74 -11.68
CA LYS A 306 2.32 -20.10 -11.18
C LYS A 306 3.77 -20.33 -10.72
N GLU A 307 4.74 -19.74 -11.42
CA GLU A 307 6.17 -19.87 -11.11
C GLU A 307 6.65 -18.81 -10.10
N SER A 308 5.84 -17.78 -9.83
CA SER A 308 6.17 -16.70 -8.89
C SER A 308 5.63 -16.95 -7.49
N LYS A 309 4.95 -18.09 -7.24
CA LYS A 309 4.38 -18.42 -5.93
C LYS A 309 5.43 -18.36 -4.82
N LEU A 310 5.17 -17.56 -3.80
CA LEU A 310 6.11 -17.31 -2.70
C LEU A 310 6.40 -18.56 -1.89
N SER A 311 5.42 -19.43 -1.69
CA SER A 311 5.58 -20.73 -1.00
C SER A 311 6.55 -21.69 -1.68
N LYS A 312 6.76 -21.58 -3.00
CA LYS A 312 7.74 -22.36 -3.75
C LYS A 312 9.18 -21.85 -3.60
N GLN A 313 9.38 -20.68 -2.99
CA GLN A 313 10.68 -20.03 -2.89
C GLN A 313 11.40 -20.29 -1.55
N CYS A 314 10.90 -21.19 -0.72
CA CYS A 314 11.44 -21.49 0.61
C CYS A 314 12.42 -22.70 0.63
N ASN A 315 12.96 -23.11 -0.52
CA ASN A 315 13.77 -24.33 -0.66
C ASN A 315 15.27 -24.10 -0.40
N HIS A 316 15.72 -22.86 -0.16
CA HIS A 316 17.09 -22.50 0.14
C HIS A 316 17.26 -22.22 1.62
N ARG A 317 18.45 -22.45 2.18
CA ARG A 317 18.75 -22.12 3.59
C ARG A 317 18.80 -20.62 3.84
N TYR A 318 19.20 -19.85 2.82
CA TYR A 318 19.38 -18.40 2.92
C TYR A 318 18.53 -17.71 1.86
N LYS A 319 17.87 -16.61 2.23
CA LYS A 319 17.12 -15.77 1.29
C LYS A 319 17.58 -14.33 1.40
N ILE A 320 17.85 -13.69 0.26
CA ILE A 320 18.35 -12.33 0.22
C ILE A 320 17.15 -11.36 0.16
N TYR A 321 17.22 -10.30 0.96
CA TYR A 321 16.39 -9.12 0.86
C TYR A 321 17.22 -7.97 0.30
N ALA A 322 16.76 -7.40 -0.82
CA ALA A 322 17.31 -6.21 -1.46
C ALA A 322 16.21 -5.18 -1.66
N GLU A 323 16.47 -3.95 -1.22
CA GLU A 323 15.56 -2.83 -1.41
C GLU A 323 15.31 -2.57 -2.91
N GLY A 324 14.11 -2.08 -3.24
CA GLY A 324 13.72 -1.71 -4.60
C GLY A 324 14.02 -0.24 -4.90
N TYR A 325 13.04 0.44 -5.47
CA TYR A 325 13.09 1.90 -5.66
C TYR A 325 13.10 2.64 -4.32
N ALA A 326 12.49 2.06 -3.30
CA ALA A 326 12.60 2.37 -1.88
C ALA A 326 12.63 1.04 -1.11
N TRP A 327 11.87 0.90 0.00
CA TRP A 327 11.75 -0.39 0.67
C TRP A 327 11.18 -1.48 -0.27
N SER A 328 11.18 -2.72 0.17
CA SER A 328 10.51 -3.77 -0.58
C SER A 328 9.52 -4.52 0.30
N VAL A 329 8.27 -4.62 -0.16
CA VAL A 329 7.22 -5.41 0.50
C VAL A 329 7.59 -6.89 0.67
N SER A 330 8.64 -7.35 -0.04
CA SER A 330 9.10 -8.75 0.00
C SER A 330 9.68 -9.18 1.35
N LEU A 331 10.09 -8.25 2.21
CA LEU A 331 10.75 -8.57 3.49
C LEU A 331 9.92 -9.53 4.34
N LYS A 332 8.63 -9.22 4.53
CA LYS A 332 7.73 -10.09 5.31
C LYS A 332 7.58 -11.49 4.73
N TYR A 333 7.56 -11.62 3.40
CA TYR A 333 7.44 -12.92 2.73
C TYR A 333 8.74 -13.73 2.79
N ILE A 334 9.89 -13.05 2.73
CA ILE A 334 11.20 -13.68 2.83
C ILE A 334 11.41 -14.25 4.24
N LEU A 335 11.16 -13.44 5.28
CA LEU A 335 11.24 -13.86 6.68
C LEU A 335 10.29 -15.04 6.96
N SER A 336 9.11 -15.06 6.37
CA SER A 336 8.10 -16.11 6.55
C SER A 336 8.54 -17.48 6.06
N CYS A 337 9.60 -17.58 5.24
CA CYS A 337 10.14 -18.85 4.79
C CYS A 337 10.88 -19.66 5.88
N GLY A 338 11.19 -19.07 7.03
CA GLY A 338 12.01 -19.71 8.07
C GLY A 338 13.44 -20.04 7.61
N CYS A 339 13.92 -19.35 6.57
CA CYS A 339 15.29 -19.36 6.09
C CYS A 339 16.06 -18.21 6.75
N VAL A 340 17.38 -18.28 6.84
CA VAL A 340 18.16 -17.11 7.24
C VAL A 340 17.91 -16.00 6.22
N THR A 341 17.34 -14.91 6.65
CA THR A 341 17.16 -13.74 5.79
C THR A 341 18.44 -12.91 5.79
N LEU A 342 19.09 -12.82 4.63
CA LEU A 342 20.24 -11.97 4.39
C LEU A 342 19.74 -10.61 3.97
N ILE A 343 19.73 -9.64 4.88
CA ILE A 343 19.29 -8.28 4.61
C ILE A 343 20.50 -7.45 4.20
N ILE A 344 20.54 -7.01 2.94
CA ILE A 344 21.53 -6.04 2.50
C ILE A 344 21.23 -4.72 3.19
N SER A 345 22.22 -4.13 3.87
CA SER A 345 22.08 -2.99 4.79
C SER A 345 21.01 -2.00 4.33
N PRO A 346 19.83 -1.96 4.97
CA PRO A 346 18.68 -1.21 4.46
C PRO A 346 18.80 0.27 4.78
N GLN A 347 18.35 1.12 3.85
CA GLN A 347 18.21 2.56 4.04
C GLN A 347 16.81 2.93 4.53
N TYR A 348 15.81 2.14 4.15
CA TYR A 348 14.41 2.41 4.46
C TYR A 348 13.92 1.56 5.62
N GLU A 349 13.07 2.14 6.43
CA GLU A 349 12.36 1.47 7.52
C GLU A 349 10.85 1.49 7.24
N ASP A 350 10.21 0.33 7.27
CA ASP A 350 8.75 0.23 7.38
C ASP A 350 8.33 0.10 8.84
N PHE A 351 7.02 -0.04 9.09
CA PHE A 351 6.53 -0.03 10.48
C PHE A 351 6.98 -1.24 11.31
N PHE A 352 7.24 -2.41 10.72
CA PHE A 352 7.61 -3.63 11.44
C PHE A 352 9.11 -3.96 11.40
N SER A 353 9.85 -3.52 10.38
CA SER A 353 11.28 -3.84 10.22
C SER A 353 12.13 -3.38 11.41
N ARG A 354 11.62 -2.41 12.17
CA ARG A 354 12.19 -1.88 13.42
C ARG A 354 12.21 -2.87 14.57
N GLY A 355 11.46 -3.96 14.47
CA GLY A 355 11.48 -5.08 15.41
C GLY A 355 12.52 -6.14 15.09
N LEU A 356 13.24 -5.99 13.97
CA LEU A 356 14.26 -6.96 13.54
C LEU A 356 15.60 -6.65 14.18
N ILE A 357 16.30 -7.70 14.64
CA ILE A 357 17.59 -7.61 15.34
C ILE A 357 18.61 -8.46 14.59
N PRO A 358 19.76 -7.87 14.15
CA PRO A 358 20.83 -8.60 13.48
C PRO A 358 21.32 -9.80 14.30
N LYS A 359 21.66 -10.90 13.64
CA LYS A 359 22.08 -12.17 14.21
C LYS A 359 21.06 -12.84 15.16
N HIS A 360 19.92 -12.18 15.40
CA HIS A 360 18.80 -12.78 16.12
C HIS A 360 17.74 -13.35 15.19
N ASN A 361 17.19 -12.55 14.29
CA ASN A 361 16.16 -12.98 13.32
C ASN A 361 16.49 -12.68 11.86
N TYR A 362 17.67 -12.12 11.58
CA TYR A 362 18.24 -11.97 10.24
C TYR A 362 19.74 -11.81 10.30
N TRP A 363 20.41 -11.90 9.15
CA TRP A 363 21.83 -11.62 8.98
C TRP A 363 22.02 -10.37 8.13
N LEU A 364 22.88 -9.45 8.60
CA LEU A 364 23.19 -8.21 7.89
C LEU A 364 24.28 -8.46 6.85
N VAL A 365 24.07 -7.98 5.62
CA VAL A 365 25.02 -8.05 4.49
C VAL A 365 25.53 -6.65 4.20
N ASP A 366 26.86 -6.51 4.04
CA ASP A 366 27.48 -5.23 3.67
C ASP A 366 27.28 -4.97 2.18
N PRO A 367 26.67 -3.83 1.80
CA PRO A 367 26.48 -3.47 0.40
C PRO A 367 27.79 -3.07 -0.29
N GLN A 368 28.86 -2.68 0.43
CA GLN A 368 30.12 -2.27 -0.16
C GLN A 368 31.01 -3.47 -0.54
N ASP A 369 30.79 -4.62 0.10
CA ASP A 369 31.45 -5.88 -0.21
C ASP A 369 30.41 -6.98 -0.45
N LEU A 370 29.47 -6.72 -1.35
CA LEU A 370 28.19 -7.42 -1.48
C LEU A 370 28.33 -8.93 -1.65
N CYS A 371 29.01 -9.39 -2.72
CA CYS A 371 29.09 -10.82 -3.00
C CYS A 371 29.95 -11.59 -1.99
N PRO A 372 31.11 -11.09 -1.56
CA PRO A 372 31.88 -11.69 -0.48
C PRO A 372 31.11 -11.74 0.85
N SER A 373 30.36 -10.69 1.20
CA SER A 373 29.57 -10.65 2.43
C SER A 373 28.42 -11.68 2.40
N ILE A 374 27.77 -11.89 1.24
CA ILE A 374 26.81 -12.98 1.03
C ILE A 374 27.49 -14.33 1.22
N LYS A 375 28.65 -14.53 0.59
CA LYS A 375 29.45 -15.77 0.71
C LYS A 375 29.80 -16.08 2.16
N GLN A 376 30.30 -15.07 2.89
CA GLN A 376 30.64 -15.19 4.31
C GLN A 376 29.44 -15.66 5.15
N ALA A 377 28.25 -15.07 4.93
CA ALA A 377 27.04 -15.47 5.63
C ALA A 377 26.62 -16.91 5.32
N VAL A 378 26.73 -17.32 4.07
CA VAL A 378 26.41 -18.68 3.60
C VAL A 378 27.39 -19.70 4.18
N ASP A 379 28.68 -19.41 4.13
CA ASP A 379 29.73 -20.32 4.66
C ASP A 379 29.55 -20.48 6.16
N TRP A 380 29.46 -19.37 6.91
CA TRP A 380 29.24 -19.42 8.35
C TRP A 380 28.02 -20.26 8.71
N GLY A 381 26.88 -20.02 8.03
CA GLY A 381 25.65 -20.74 8.36
C GLY A 381 25.68 -22.22 7.95
N ASN A 382 26.48 -22.60 6.95
CA ASN A 382 26.69 -23.99 6.59
C ASN A 382 27.64 -24.71 7.59
N GLU A 383 28.59 -23.99 8.19
CA GLU A 383 29.44 -24.46 9.26
C GLU A 383 28.72 -24.52 10.62
N HIS A 384 27.71 -23.65 10.83
CA HIS A 384 26.93 -23.54 12.06
C HIS A 384 25.41 -23.74 11.79
N PRO A 385 25.00 -24.92 11.30
CA PRO A 385 23.67 -25.13 10.76
C PRO A 385 22.54 -24.97 11.80
N ASP A 386 22.77 -25.32 13.06
CA ASP A 386 21.77 -25.22 14.12
C ASP A 386 21.51 -23.76 14.53
N GLU A 387 22.58 -22.95 14.57
CA GLU A 387 22.45 -21.51 14.84
C GLU A 387 21.79 -20.78 13.67
N ALA A 388 22.16 -21.12 12.45
CA ALA A 388 21.56 -20.59 11.24
C ALA A 388 20.06 -20.93 11.17
N GLU A 389 19.69 -22.18 11.43
CA GLU A 389 18.29 -22.60 11.50
C GLU A 389 17.52 -21.82 12.58
N ALA A 390 18.14 -21.60 13.75
CA ALA A 390 17.53 -20.84 14.83
C ALA A 390 17.29 -19.36 14.46
N ILE A 391 18.20 -18.72 13.72
CA ILE A 391 18.01 -17.36 13.19
C ILE A 391 16.82 -17.33 12.22
N GLY A 392 16.77 -18.25 11.26
CA GLY A 392 15.67 -18.34 10.30
C GLY A 392 14.33 -18.58 10.97
N ARG A 393 14.26 -19.48 11.95
CA ARG A 393 13.05 -19.75 12.72
C ARG A 393 12.57 -18.53 13.48
N ARG A 394 13.45 -17.82 14.20
CA ARG A 394 13.06 -16.58 14.90
C ARG A 394 12.55 -15.48 13.95
N GLY A 395 13.07 -15.42 12.71
CA GLY A 395 12.51 -14.56 11.67
C GLY A 395 11.08 -14.95 11.29
N GLN A 396 10.81 -16.25 11.13
CA GLN A 396 9.45 -16.76 10.86
C GLN A 396 8.51 -16.54 12.04
N ASP A 397 8.96 -16.81 13.27
CA ASP A 397 8.17 -16.60 14.50
C ASP A 397 7.80 -15.12 14.68
N PHE A 398 8.72 -14.21 14.35
CA PHE A 398 8.43 -12.78 14.34
C PHE A 398 7.31 -12.45 13.35
N MET A 399 7.34 -13.00 12.13
CA MET A 399 6.27 -12.80 11.14
C MET A 399 4.95 -13.47 11.56
N GLU A 400 4.99 -14.60 12.23
CA GLU A 400 3.80 -15.24 12.80
C GLU A 400 3.15 -14.38 13.88
N SER A 401 3.96 -13.74 14.72
CA SER A 401 3.49 -12.81 15.73
C SER A 401 2.87 -11.55 15.13
N LEU A 402 3.28 -11.16 13.92
CA LEU A 402 2.75 -10.02 13.16
C LEU A 402 1.49 -10.42 12.38
N ASN A 403 0.50 -10.98 13.07
CA ASN A 403 -0.81 -11.30 12.50
C ASN A 403 -1.67 -10.04 12.28
N MET A 404 -2.82 -10.19 11.63
CA MET A 404 -3.68 -9.04 11.32
C MET A 404 -4.18 -8.30 12.58
N ASP A 405 -4.33 -8.98 13.72
CA ASP A 405 -4.71 -8.31 14.97
C ASP A 405 -3.64 -7.32 15.40
N ARG A 406 -2.35 -7.70 15.31
CA ARG A 406 -1.22 -6.82 15.62
C ARG A 406 -1.08 -5.65 14.64
N ILE A 407 -1.45 -5.87 13.38
CA ILE A 407 -1.47 -4.79 12.37
C ILE A 407 -2.56 -3.77 12.72
N TYR A 408 -3.76 -4.23 13.08
CA TYR A 408 -4.82 -3.32 13.52
C TYR A 408 -4.49 -2.64 14.85
N ASP A 409 -3.86 -3.34 15.80
CA ASP A 409 -3.35 -2.75 17.04
C ASP A 409 -2.36 -1.61 16.74
N TYR A 410 -1.40 -1.83 15.82
CA TYR A 410 -0.44 -0.80 15.42
C TYR A 410 -1.14 0.42 14.83
N MET A 411 -2.04 0.20 13.87
CA MET A 411 -2.82 1.28 13.25
C MET A 411 -3.62 2.06 14.28
N PHE A 412 -4.28 1.35 15.20
CA PHE A 412 -5.04 1.96 16.30
C PHE A 412 -4.17 2.87 17.16
N HIS A 413 -3.01 2.38 17.60
CA HIS A 413 -2.10 3.16 18.45
C HIS A 413 -1.49 4.32 17.69
N LEU A 414 -1.10 4.13 16.43
CA LEU A 414 -0.57 5.20 15.59
C LEU A 414 -1.60 6.34 15.45
N LEU A 415 -2.84 6.04 15.10
CA LEU A 415 -3.90 7.05 14.98
C LEU A 415 -4.27 7.64 16.33
N SER A 416 -4.24 6.85 17.42
CA SER A 416 -4.53 7.34 18.77
C SER A 416 -3.46 8.31 19.27
N GLU A 417 -2.18 8.02 19.06
CA GLU A 417 -1.09 8.94 19.44
C GLU A 417 -1.08 10.18 18.53
N TYR A 418 -1.33 10.02 17.23
CA TYR A 418 -1.44 11.12 16.29
C TYR A 418 -2.60 12.08 16.63
N SER A 419 -3.78 11.55 16.97
CA SER A 419 -4.94 12.36 17.33
C SER A 419 -4.72 13.27 18.51
N LYS A 420 -3.89 12.85 19.48
CA LYS A 420 -3.53 13.67 20.68
C LYS A 420 -2.70 14.90 20.33
N LEU A 421 -2.06 14.90 19.15
CA LEU A 421 -1.23 16.00 18.68
C LEU A 421 -2.03 17.03 17.87
N LEU A 422 -3.24 16.70 17.42
CA LEU A 422 -4.07 17.62 16.67
C LEU A 422 -4.55 18.78 17.56
N GLN A 423 -4.32 20.01 17.10
CA GLN A 423 -4.74 21.25 17.77
C GLN A 423 -6.07 21.79 17.26
N PHE A 424 -6.77 21.01 16.44
CA PHE A 424 -8.06 21.37 15.85
C PHE A 424 -8.98 20.15 15.83
N LYS A 425 -10.26 20.39 15.65
CA LYS A 425 -11.26 19.32 15.52
C LYS A 425 -11.31 18.88 14.06
N PRO A 426 -11.05 17.60 13.73
CA PRO A 426 -11.21 17.10 12.39
C PRO A 426 -12.59 17.37 11.79
N THR A 427 -12.61 17.89 10.57
CA THR A 427 -13.84 18.18 9.83
C THR A 427 -13.65 17.75 8.38
N PRO A 428 -14.55 16.91 7.83
CA PRO A 428 -14.44 16.50 6.45
C PRO A 428 -14.53 17.68 5.50
N PRO A 429 -13.59 17.84 4.55
CA PRO A 429 -13.69 18.84 3.48
C PRO A 429 -14.96 18.63 2.65
N SER A 430 -15.51 19.73 2.10
CA SER A 430 -16.68 19.65 1.21
C SER A 430 -16.42 18.84 -0.07
N SER A 431 -15.15 18.72 -0.49
CA SER A 431 -14.70 17.89 -1.62
C SER A 431 -14.58 16.40 -1.29
N SER A 432 -14.57 16.03 0.01
CA SER A 432 -14.39 14.65 0.42
C SER A 432 -15.64 13.79 0.19
N LEU A 433 -15.41 12.52 -0.10
CA LEU A 433 -16.46 11.51 -0.21
C LEU A 433 -16.51 10.66 1.05
N GLU A 434 -17.70 10.41 1.56
CA GLU A 434 -17.90 9.40 2.60
C GLU A 434 -17.67 8.00 2.01
N VAL A 435 -16.81 7.22 2.63
CA VAL A 435 -16.37 5.91 2.14
C VAL A 435 -16.71 4.83 3.15
N CYS A 436 -17.31 3.75 2.66
CA CYS A 436 -17.67 2.58 3.47
C CYS A 436 -17.34 1.27 2.73
N VAL A 437 -17.55 0.15 3.38
CA VAL A 437 -17.31 -1.18 2.80
C VAL A 437 -18.02 -1.34 1.46
N ASP A 438 -19.31 -0.99 1.40
CA ASP A 438 -20.11 -1.15 0.18
C ASP A 438 -19.61 -0.28 -0.97
N SER A 439 -19.19 0.96 -0.71
CA SER A 439 -18.65 1.85 -1.73
C SER A 439 -17.32 1.33 -2.29
N VAL A 440 -16.41 0.84 -1.45
CA VAL A 440 -15.12 0.27 -1.90
C VAL A 440 -15.35 -1.01 -2.72
N LEU A 441 -16.23 -1.91 -2.25
CA LEU A 441 -16.56 -3.12 -2.99
C LEU A 441 -17.25 -2.84 -4.34
N CYS A 442 -18.02 -1.74 -4.43
CA CYS A 442 -18.61 -1.30 -5.67
C CYS A 442 -17.56 -0.81 -6.67
N PHE A 443 -16.58 0.00 -6.23
CA PHE A 443 -15.49 0.49 -7.09
C PHE A 443 -14.52 -0.60 -7.52
N ALA A 444 -14.33 -1.65 -6.73
CA ALA A 444 -13.42 -2.73 -7.00
C ALA A 444 -13.85 -3.58 -8.20
N ASP A 445 -12.91 -4.03 -9.03
CA ASP A 445 -13.15 -5.05 -10.03
C ASP A 445 -13.40 -6.42 -9.37
N GLU A 446 -13.74 -7.44 -10.15
CA GLU A 446 -14.06 -8.78 -9.63
C GLU A 446 -12.89 -9.40 -8.87
N LYS A 447 -11.67 -9.30 -9.39
CA LYS A 447 -10.47 -9.83 -8.73
C LYS A 447 -10.20 -9.08 -7.44
N GLN A 448 -10.21 -7.75 -7.47
CA GLN A 448 -10.02 -6.91 -6.29
C GLN A 448 -11.07 -7.21 -5.21
N ARG A 449 -12.36 -7.34 -5.59
CA ARG A 449 -13.43 -7.73 -4.65
C ARG A 449 -13.17 -9.07 -3.97
N GLY A 450 -12.65 -10.05 -4.72
CA GLY A 450 -12.24 -11.32 -4.14
C GLY A 450 -11.20 -11.16 -3.03
N PHE A 451 -10.19 -10.31 -3.26
CA PHE A 451 -9.15 -10.01 -2.26
C PHE A 451 -9.68 -9.22 -1.06
N LEU A 452 -10.49 -8.19 -1.32
CA LEU A 452 -11.11 -7.38 -0.27
C LEU A 452 -11.99 -8.22 0.65
N ASN A 453 -12.85 -9.07 0.08
CA ASN A 453 -13.70 -9.96 0.87
C ASN A 453 -12.90 -10.94 1.74
N ARG A 454 -11.82 -11.52 1.20
CA ARG A 454 -10.92 -12.44 1.93
C ARG A 454 -10.15 -11.74 3.05
N SER A 455 -9.86 -10.45 2.91
CA SER A 455 -9.20 -9.62 3.92
C SER A 455 -10.16 -8.89 4.87
N SER A 456 -11.45 -9.15 4.74
CA SER A 456 -12.46 -8.56 5.63
C SER A 456 -12.33 -9.09 7.06
N THR A 457 -12.51 -8.23 8.05
CA THR A 457 -12.47 -8.59 9.48
C THR A 457 -13.84 -8.44 10.14
N PHE A 458 -13.93 -8.91 11.37
CA PHE A 458 -15.07 -8.74 12.26
C PHE A 458 -14.68 -7.85 13.44
N ALA A 459 -15.65 -7.36 14.19
CA ALA A 459 -15.40 -6.67 15.45
C ALA A 459 -14.56 -7.56 16.38
N SER A 460 -13.56 -6.99 17.02
CA SER A 460 -12.69 -7.73 17.94
C SER A 460 -13.48 -8.22 19.15
N GLN A 461 -13.06 -9.34 19.72
CA GLN A 461 -13.54 -9.81 21.01
C GLN A 461 -12.65 -9.33 22.17
N SER A 462 -11.61 -8.57 21.87
CA SER A 462 -10.69 -8.00 22.86
C SER A 462 -10.37 -6.54 22.52
N LEU A 463 -10.01 -5.76 23.53
CA LEU A 463 -9.46 -4.42 23.34
C LEU A 463 -8.10 -4.49 22.63
N PRO A 464 -7.66 -3.42 21.97
CA PRO A 464 -6.30 -3.32 21.43
C PRO A 464 -5.25 -3.64 22.50
N CYS A 465 -4.08 -4.12 22.08
CA CYS A 465 -2.99 -4.38 23.01
C CYS A 465 -2.59 -3.10 23.79
N THR A 466 -1.98 -3.25 24.96
CA THR A 466 -1.56 -2.10 25.77
C THR A 466 -0.18 -1.63 25.35
N LEU A 467 -0.09 -0.38 24.85
CA LEU A 467 1.18 0.26 24.52
C LEU A 467 1.98 0.53 25.80
N LYS A 468 3.29 0.22 25.81
CA LYS A 468 4.16 0.54 26.96
C LYS A 468 4.09 2.03 27.29
N PRO A 469 4.06 2.42 28.57
CA PRO A 469 4.19 3.82 28.97
C PRO A 469 5.43 4.49 28.35
N ALA A 470 5.38 5.82 28.19
CA ALA A 470 6.51 6.61 27.67
C ALA A 470 7.67 6.66 28.66
#